data_8c640e43cd65ef65000574605901a4ab
#
_entry.id   8c640e43cd65ef65000574605901a4ab
#
_cell.length_a   1.000
_cell.length_b   1.000
_cell.length_c   1.000
_cell.angle_alpha   90.00
_cell.angle_beta   90.00
_cell.angle_gamma   90.00
#
_symmetry.space_group_name_H-M   'P 1'
#
loop_
_entity.id
_entity.type
_entity.pdbx_description
1 polymer ?
#
loop_
_entity_poly.entity_id
_entity_poly.type
_entity_poly.pdbx_seq_one_letter_code
_entity_poly.pdbx_strand_id
1 'polypeptide(L)'
;MHATTLTDAEYLRLSGEMLARIEATIDRWLQDDVVDIDGQRTGGLLELSLPGGSKIVVNTQPPQHELWLATRGGGHHFKYVDGAWRDTRDGAEFLLRLSQAASTQAGKPLAF
;
A
#
# COMPACT_ATOMS: atom_id res chain seq x y z
N MET A 1 9.99 -18.82 -0.79
CA MET A 1 8.69 -18.26 -1.23
C MET A 1 8.74 -18.00 -2.73
N HIS A 2 7.83 -18.58 -3.47
CA HIS A 2 7.77 -18.39 -4.91
C HIS A 2 6.63 -17.45 -5.29
N ALA A 3 6.94 -16.39 -6.03
CA ALA A 3 5.93 -15.50 -6.55
C ALA A 3 5.03 -16.21 -7.56
N THR A 4 3.74 -15.88 -7.55
CA THR A 4 2.79 -16.35 -8.55
C THR A 4 3.16 -15.73 -9.90
N THR A 5 3.21 -16.56 -10.95
CA THR A 5 3.46 -16.04 -12.30
C THR A 5 2.23 -15.28 -12.79
N LEU A 6 2.39 -14.00 -13.05
CA LEU A 6 1.33 -13.12 -13.56
C LEU A 6 1.62 -12.70 -14.98
N THR A 7 0.56 -12.55 -15.79
CA THR A 7 0.68 -11.76 -17.03
C THR A 7 0.78 -10.29 -16.67
N ASP A 8 1.25 -9.45 -17.60
CA ASP A 8 1.28 -8.01 -17.39
C ASP A 8 -0.12 -7.45 -17.12
N ALA A 9 -1.14 -7.96 -17.84
CA ALA A 9 -2.52 -7.53 -17.63
C ALA A 9 -3.03 -7.89 -16.24
N GLU A 10 -2.74 -9.10 -15.77
CA GLU A 10 -3.10 -9.53 -14.41
C GLU A 10 -2.41 -8.67 -13.35
N TYR A 11 -1.12 -8.40 -13.55
CA TYR A 11 -0.38 -7.54 -12.64
C TYR A 11 -0.98 -6.13 -12.57
N LEU A 12 -1.27 -5.51 -13.73
CA LEU A 12 -1.87 -4.17 -13.76
C LEU A 12 -3.22 -4.13 -13.06
N ARG A 13 -4.05 -5.16 -13.24
CA ARG A 13 -5.34 -5.26 -12.56
C ARG A 13 -5.17 -5.39 -11.05
N LEU A 14 -4.32 -6.31 -10.60
CA LEU A 14 -4.13 -6.57 -9.17
C LEU A 14 -3.49 -5.39 -8.45
N SER A 15 -2.47 -4.77 -9.05
CA SER A 15 -1.83 -3.61 -8.45
C SER A 15 -2.77 -2.40 -8.43
N GLY A 16 -3.52 -2.18 -9.50
CA GLY A 16 -4.53 -1.12 -9.56
C GLY A 16 -5.65 -1.29 -8.54
N GLU A 17 -6.10 -2.53 -8.33
CA GLU A 17 -7.10 -2.85 -7.30
C GLU A 17 -6.59 -2.51 -5.89
N MET A 18 -5.31 -2.77 -5.63
CA MET A 18 -4.72 -2.44 -4.33
C MET A 18 -4.70 -0.92 -4.10
N LEU A 19 -4.27 -0.15 -5.10
CA LEU A 19 -4.28 1.31 -4.97
C LEU A 19 -5.70 1.85 -4.77
N ALA A 20 -6.68 1.33 -5.52
CA ALA A 20 -8.07 1.73 -5.38
C ALA A 20 -8.65 1.38 -4.01
N ARG A 21 -8.28 0.23 -3.46
CA ARG A 21 -8.70 -0.18 -2.12
C ARG A 21 -8.18 0.78 -1.05
N ILE A 22 -6.93 1.19 -1.15
CA ILE A 22 -6.34 2.15 -0.21
C ILE A 22 -7.09 3.48 -0.30
N GLU A 23 -7.32 3.98 -1.52
CA GLU A 23 -8.06 5.23 -1.73
C GLU A 23 -9.46 5.17 -1.14
N ALA A 24 -10.19 4.08 -1.36
CA ALA A 24 -11.53 3.91 -0.81
C ALA A 24 -11.52 3.86 0.72
N THR A 25 -10.51 3.25 1.31
CA THR A 25 -10.38 3.16 2.77
C THR A 25 -10.15 4.54 3.39
N ILE A 26 -9.22 5.33 2.86
CA ILE A 26 -8.95 6.66 3.40
C ILE A 26 -10.13 7.62 3.18
N ASP A 27 -10.87 7.48 2.09
CA ASP A 27 -12.08 8.27 1.86
C ASP A 27 -13.15 7.95 2.91
N ARG A 28 -13.35 6.67 3.23
CA ARG A 28 -14.29 6.24 4.26
C ARG A 28 -13.88 6.75 5.64
N TRP A 29 -12.61 6.71 5.96
CA TRP A 29 -12.10 7.23 7.23
C TRP A 29 -12.31 8.72 7.37
N LEU A 30 -12.18 9.48 6.30
CA LEU A 30 -12.48 10.91 6.30
C LEU A 30 -13.97 11.16 6.56
N GLN A 31 -14.85 10.42 5.88
CA GLN A 31 -16.29 10.54 6.05
C GLN A 31 -16.74 10.19 7.46
N ASP A 32 -16.10 9.18 8.07
CA ASP A 32 -16.45 8.67 9.40
C ASP A 32 -15.68 9.37 10.54
N ASP A 33 -14.95 10.43 10.24
CA ASP A 33 -14.12 11.16 11.22
C ASP A 33 -13.10 10.27 11.96
N VAL A 34 -12.59 9.25 11.30
CA VAL A 34 -11.56 8.38 11.90
C VAL A 34 -10.19 9.05 11.84
N VAL A 35 -9.78 9.46 10.65
CA VAL A 35 -8.50 10.14 10.42
C VAL A 35 -8.56 10.84 9.06
N ASP A 36 -7.88 11.97 8.96
CA ASP A 36 -7.74 12.71 7.69
C ASP A 36 -6.39 12.35 7.06
N ILE A 37 -6.40 11.40 6.14
CA ILE A 37 -5.25 11.08 5.30
C ILE A 37 -5.59 11.51 3.88
N ASP A 38 -4.78 12.41 3.33
CA ASP A 38 -4.97 12.89 1.97
C ASP A 38 -4.21 12.00 1.00
N GLY A 39 -4.90 11.48 -0.02
CA GLY A 39 -4.32 10.63 -1.04
C GLY A 39 -4.21 11.36 -2.37
N GLN A 40 -3.04 11.28 -2.99
CA GLN A 40 -2.81 11.83 -4.32
C GLN A 40 -2.21 10.77 -5.23
N ARG A 41 -2.98 10.42 -6.26
CA ARG A 41 -2.58 9.38 -7.21
C ARG A 41 -2.10 10.00 -8.51
N THR A 42 -0.92 9.57 -8.97
CA THR A 42 -0.37 9.96 -10.26
C THR A 42 0.14 8.70 -10.94
N GLY A 43 -0.60 8.20 -11.94
CA GLY A 43 -0.25 6.94 -12.60
C GLY A 43 -0.24 5.78 -11.60
N GLY A 44 0.87 5.08 -11.49
CA GLY A 44 1.07 3.98 -10.56
C GLY A 44 1.63 4.38 -9.21
N LEU A 45 1.66 5.67 -8.88
CA LEU A 45 2.16 6.17 -7.61
C LEU A 45 1.01 6.76 -6.80
N LEU A 46 0.87 6.32 -5.55
CA LEU A 46 -0.10 6.86 -4.59
C LEU A 46 0.66 7.43 -3.40
N GLU A 47 0.55 8.73 -3.19
CA GLU A 47 1.16 9.41 -2.05
C GLU A 47 0.11 9.68 -1.00
N LEU A 48 0.35 9.23 0.22
CA LEU A 48 -0.52 9.46 1.37
C LEU A 48 0.13 10.49 2.29
N SER A 49 -0.60 11.57 2.55
CA SER A 49 -0.17 12.61 3.49
C SER A 49 -0.94 12.41 4.80
N LEU A 50 -0.21 12.11 5.86
CA LEU A 50 -0.79 11.80 7.16
C LEU A 50 -0.85 13.06 8.05
N PRO A 51 -1.71 13.05 9.08
CA PRO A 51 -1.69 14.11 10.09
C PRO A 51 -0.29 14.26 10.68
N GLY A 52 0.16 15.48 10.88
CA GLY A 52 1.52 15.74 11.36
C GLY A 52 2.55 15.92 10.25
N GLY A 53 2.17 15.72 8.99
CA GLY A 53 3.02 16.03 7.84
C GLY A 53 3.88 14.89 7.32
N SER A 54 3.81 13.70 7.92
CA SER A 54 4.55 12.55 7.38
C SER A 54 3.83 11.95 6.18
N LYS A 55 4.58 11.19 5.39
CA LYS A 55 4.07 10.58 4.15
C LYS A 55 4.31 9.09 4.10
N ILE A 56 3.42 8.41 3.38
CA ILE A 56 3.60 7.02 2.96
C ILE A 56 3.38 6.99 1.46
N VAL A 57 4.26 6.29 0.74
CA VAL A 57 4.17 6.22 -0.72
C VAL A 57 4.04 4.76 -1.13
N VAL A 58 3.03 4.48 -1.97
CA VAL A 58 2.85 3.18 -2.61
C VAL A 58 3.12 3.37 -4.09
N ASN A 59 4.02 2.57 -4.64
CA ASN A 59 4.45 2.70 -6.02
C ASN A 59 4.40 1.34 -6.72
N THR A 60 3.75 1.28 -7.88
CA THR A 60 3.78 0.09 -8.73
C THR A 60 5.10 0.03 -9.48
N GLN A 61 5.63 -1.20 -9.65
CA GLN A 61 6.87 -1.45 -10.41
C GLN A 61 6.59 -2.53 -11.46
N PRO A 62 6.04 -2.15 -12.62
CA PRO A 62 5.66 -3.12 -13.65
C PRO A 62 6.77 -4.06 -14.13
N PRO A 63 8.01 -3.58 -14.36
CA PRO A 63 9.05 -4.49 -14.84
C PRO A 63 9.34 -5.67 -13.91
N GLN A 64 9.16 -5.50 -12.61
CA GLN A 64 9.38 -6.54 -11.61
C GLN A 64 8.10 -7.22 -11.15
N HIS A 65 6.92 -6.77 -11.59
CA HIS A 65 5.62 -7.18 -11.05
C HIS A 65 5.55 -7.01 -9.53
N GLU A 66 6.04 -5.87 -9.04
CA GLU A 66 6.10 -5.58 -7.60
C GLU A 66 5.24 -4.38 -7.21
N LEU A 67 4.89 -4.33 -5.93
CA LEU A 67 4.45 -3.12 -5.24
C LEU A 67 5.55 -2.68 -4.29
N TRP A 68 5.86 -1.42 -4.28
CA TRP A 68 6.83 -0.84 -3.36
C TRP A 68 6.13 0.06 -2.36
N LEU A 69 6.53 -0.04 -1.10
CA LEU A 69 5.99 0.74 0.00
C LEU A 69 7.13 1.49 0.67
N ALA A 70 7.02 2.81 0.73
CA ALA A 70 7.97 3.67 1.43
C ALA A 70 7.26 4.34 2.61
N THR A 71 7.81 4.14 3.80
CA THR A 71 7.29 4.69 5.05
C THR A 71 8.43 5.38 5.80
N ARG A 72 8.10 6.05 6.92
CA ARG A 72 9.13 6.61 7.79
C ARG A 72 10.09 5.53 8.31
N GLY A 73 9.60 4.30 8.49
CA GLY A 73 10.40 3.18 8.99
C GLY A 73 11.26 2.49 7.94
N GLY A 74 11.10 2.81 6.66
CA GLY A 74 11.90 2.22 5.58
C GLY A 74 11.09 1.82 4.36
N GLY A 75 11.76 1.17 3.41
CA GLY A 75 11.18 0.73 2.15
C GLY A 75 10.99 -0.79 2.10
N HIS A 76 9.92 -1.23 1.46
CA HIS A 76 9.57 -2.64 1.32
C HIS A 76 9.11 -2.93 -0.09
N HIS A 77 9.48 -4.11 -0.60
CA HIS A 77 9.07 -4.60 -1.91
C HIS A 77 8.18 -5.83 -1.74
N PHE A 78 7.08 -5.89 -2.48
CA PHE A 78 6.09 -6.96 -2.36
C PHE A 78 5.86 -7.61 -3.71
N LYS A 79 5.79 -8.94 -3.72
CA LYS A 79 5.37 -9.75 -4.87
C LYS A 79 4.06 -10.44 -4.56
N TYR A 80 3.30 -10.75 -5.62
CA TYR A 80 2.04 -11.48 -5.48
C TYR A 80 2.33 -12.97 -5.29
N VAL A 81 1.87 -13.54 -4.19
CA VAL A 81 2.10 -14.94 -3.82
C VAL A 81 0.80 -15.51 -3.29
N ASP A 82 0.25 -16.48 -4.02
CA ASP A 82 -0.95 -17.23 -3.60
C ASP A 82 -2.09 -16.33 -3.09
N GLY A 83 -2.43 -15.31 -3.87
CA GLY A 83 -3.57 -14.46 -3.59
C GLY A 83 -3.30 -13.25 -2.71
N ALA A 84 -2.05 -12.97 -2.35
CA ALA A 84 -1.71 -11.82 -1.52
C ALA A 84 -0.38 -11.19 -1.92
N TRP A 85 -0.27 -9.88 -1.71
CA TRP A 85 0.99 -9.17 -1.86
C TRP A 85 1.84 -9.40 -0.61
N ARG A 86 3.02 -10.02 -0.77
CA ARG A 86 3.89 -10.38 0.34
C ARG A 86 5.28 -9.77 0.20
N ASP A 87 5.81 -9.29 1.32
CA ASP A 87 7.17 -8.74 1.39
C ASP A 87 8.19 -9.77 0.94
N THR A 88 9.08 -9.38 0.04
CA THR A 88 10.09 -10.28 -0.54
C THR A 88 11.12 -10.75 0.49
N ARG A 89 11.23 -10.08 1.64
CA ARG A 89 12.20 -10.40 2.68
C ARG A 89 11.66 -11.36 3.74
N ASP A 90 10.43 -11.11 4.23
CA ASP A 90 9.89 -11.85 5.38
C ASP A 90 8.49 -12.42 5.14
N GLY A 91 7.89 -12.19 3.98
CA GLY A 91 6.57 -12.70 3.64
C GLY A 91 5.40 -11.98 4.29
N ALA A 92 5.62 -10.87 4.98
CA ALA A 92 4.54 -10.10 5.60
C ALA A 92 3.58 -9.57 4.54
N GLU A 93 2.29 -9.59 4.85
CA GLU A 93 1.25 -9.12 3.93
C GLU A 93 1.28 -7.60 3.83
N PHE A 94 1.04 -7.08 2.62
CA PHE A 94 1.11 -5.65 2.30
C PHE A 94 0.18 -4.81 3.19
N LEU A 95 -1.09 -5.20 3.29
CA LEU A 95 -2.06 -4.39 4.07
C LEU A 95 -1.73 -4.39 5.57
N LEU A 96 -1.18 -5.47 6.09
CA LEU A 96 -0.73 -5.50 7.48
C LEU A 96 0.44 -4.53 7.69
N ARG A 97 1.43 -4.56 6.79
CA ARG A 97 2.58 -3.65 6.86
C ARG A 97 2.18 -2.19 6.72
N LEU A 98 1.29 -1.91 5.76
CA LEU A 98 0.73 -0.57 5.57
C LEU A 98 -0.03 -0.09 6.80
N SER A 99 -0.85 -0.95 7.39
CA SER A 99 -1.64 -0.63 8.59
C SER A 99 -0.74 -0.30 9.77
N GLN A 100 0.34 -1.07 9.97
CA GLN A 100 1.31 -0.83 11.03
C GLN A 100 2.01 0.52 10.84
N ALA A 101 2.46 0.82 9.62
CA ALA A 101 3.12 2.08 9.33
C ALA A 101 2.18 3.27 9.51
N ALA A 102 0.96 3.18 8.99
CA ALA A 102 -0.03 4.24 9.11
C ALA A 102 -0.41 4.48 10.57
N SER A 103 -0.58 3.42 11.35
CA SER A 103 -0.88 3.52 12.78
C SER A 103 0.21 4.23 13.54
N THR A 104 1.47 3.86 13.29
CA THR A 104 2.63 4.50 13.92
C THR A 104 2.73 5.97 13.54
N GLN A 105 2.60 6.29 12.26
CA GLN A 105 2.78 7.65 11.77
C GLN A 105 1.59 8.57 12.10
N ALA A 106 0.38 8.04 12.19
CA ALA A 106 -0.82 8.80 12.56
C ALA A 106 -1.01 8.88 14.08
N GLY A 107 -0.32 8.04 14.85
CA GLY A 107 -0.44 8.01 16.30
C GLY A 107 -1.76 7.44 16.81
N LYS A 108 -2.42 6.57 16.03
CA LYS A 108 -3.66 5.90 16.42
C LYS A 108 -3.82 4.59 15.68
N PRO A 109 -4.56 3.61 16.22
CA PRO A 109 -4.77 2.33 15.54
C PRO A 109 -5.56 2.51 14.24
N LEU A 110 -5.00 2.02 13.14
CA LEU A 110 -5.62 2.02 11.82
C LEU A 110 -5.44 0.65 11.17
N ALA A 111 -6.49 0.13 10.56
CA ALA A 111 -6.45 -1.14 9.84
C ALA A 111 -7.07 -0.96 8.44
N PHE A 112 -6.23 -1.04 7.42
CA PHE A 112 -6.67 -0.99 6.03
C PHE A 112 -7.45 -2.21 5.62
#